data_d02cd1e65826aa6d4d4a1ab3300ddabc
#
_entry.id   d02cd1e65826aa6d4d4a1ab3300ddabc
#
_cell.length_a   1.000
_cell.length_b   1.000
_cell.length_c   1.000
_cell.angle_alpha   90.00
_cell.angle_beta   90.00
_cell.angle_gamma   90.00
#
_symmetry.space_group_name_H-M   'P 1'
#
loop_
_entity.id
_entity.type
_entity.pdbx_description
1 polymer ?
#
loop_
_entity_poly.entity_id
_entity_poly.type
_entity_poly.pdbx_seq_one_letter_code
_entity_poly.pdbx_strand_id
1 'polypeptide(L)'
;MKIPRFWGALVVAGLFAASAAANAQDAADLSSAAPPVTLSGTLEKVRDSGTLALGYRDSSVPFSFLNTRNEPIGYSIELCKALVSAIEDSINRSVSIRWVPVTADNRIDQVVNGQVDLECGSTTRSLERQKRVAFSPIIYVSGTKVMVKAGAPIRSFRDLAGKKVAVTAGTTNEKALRDLDQKFNLGMQLVVVREHKEGFEAVASGQVDAFATDEALLYGLIAQDAGRHGQFQVVGDYLSYEPYGIMFRSGDPLLAQVVKTTFEELAADGEIERQYKRWFLRKLPTGTSLNLPMSTHLRIIIQTMGAKTE
;
A
#
# COMPACT_ATOMS: atom_id res chain seq x y z
N MET A 1 -35.02 73.23 -18.76
CA MET A 1 -35.89 74.34 -18.24
C MET A 1 -35.58 74.53 -16.78
N LYS A 2 -34.91 75.66 -16.51
CA LYS A 2 -34.89 76.52 -15.32
C LYS A 2 -34.68 75.92 -13.93
N ILE A 3 -33.53 76.22 -13.36
CA ILE A 3 -33.09 76.67 -12.03
C ILE A 3 -34.13 77.63 -11.34
N PRO A 4 -34.15 77.89 -10.02
CA PRO A 4 -33.08 78.24 -9.10
C PRO A 4 -33.27 77.82 -7.61
N ARG A 5 -32.17 77.72 -6.79
CA ARG A 5 -31.62 78.70 -5.81
C ARG A 5 -32.54 79.05 -4.60
N PHE A 6 -32.13 78.96 -3.34
CA PHE A 6 -31.36 79.87 -2.50
C PHE A 6 -31.25 79.44 -1.04
N TRP A 7 -30.12 79.54 -0.44
CA TRP A 7 -29.61 80.14 0.78
C TRP A 7 -30.11 79.70 2.18
N GLY A 8 -29.12 79.61 3.05
CA GLY A 8 -29.21 79.90 4.47
C GLY A 8 -28.12 79.30 5.32
N ALA A 9 -27.04 80.05 5.51
CA ALA A 9 -25.98 79.77 6.46
C ALA A 9 -26.44 80.07 7.90
N LEU A 10 -25.91 79.28 8.86
CA LEU A 10 -25.52 79.87 10.17
C LEU A 10 -24.52 78.91 10.89
N VAL A 11 -23.41 79.50 11.29
CA VAL A 11 -22.30 79.03 12.07
C VAL A 11 -22.72 78.89 13.53
N VAL A 12 -22.40 77.81 14.18
CA VAL A 12 -22.06 77.78 15.61
C VAL A 12 -20.87 76.87 15.83
N ALA A 13 -19.79 77.51 16.23
CA ALA A 13 -18.57 76.83 16.73
C ALA A 13 -18.83 76.42 18.17
N GLY A 14 -18.38 75.16 18.49
CA GLY A 14 -18.43 74.68 19.86
C GLY A 14 -17.33 73.61 20.01
N LEU A 15 -16.25 73.92 20.67
CA LEU A 15 -15.16 73.06 21.08
C LEU A 15 -15.68 71.87 21.88
N PHE A 16 -15.22 70.68 21.52
CA PHE A 16 -14.87 69.59 22.46
C PHE A 16 -13.71 68.81 21.87
N ALA A 17 -12.51 69.14 22.28
CA ALA A 17 -11.34 68.30 22.25
C ALA A 17 -11.35 67.51 23.55
N ALA A 18 -11.32 66.20 23.44
CA ALA A 18 -10.58 65.26 24.30
C ALA A 18 -11.17 63.83 24.17
N SER A 19 -10.28 62.86 24.15
CA SER A 19 -10.52 61.42 24.37
C SER A 19 -10.80 60.56 23.11
N ALA A 20 -9.78 60.40 22.28
CA ALA A 20 -9.67 59.25 21.37
C ALA A 20 -8.21 58.75 21.35
N ALA A 21 -7.74 58.31 22.51
CA ALA A 21 -6.45 57.68 22.65
C ALA A 21 -6.56 56.51 23.68
N ALA A 22 -7.29 55.45 23.33
CA ALA A 22 -7.26 54.18 24.00
C ALA A 22 -8.12 53.20 23.17
N ASN A 23 -7.55 52.49 22.23
CA ASN A 23 -7.97 51.19 21.67
C ASN A 23 -7.15 50.82 20.40
N ALA A 24 -5.86 51.07 20.43
CA ALA A 24 -4.96 50.64 19.35
C ALA A 24 -3.93 49.60 19.86
N GLN A 25 -4.30 48.83 20.88
CA GLN A 25 -3.39 47.86 21.49
C GLN A 25 -3.89 46.40 21.54
N ASP A 26 -5.10 46.10 21.00
CA ASP A 26 -5.65 44.76 21.02
C ASP A 26 -5.76 44.09 19.63
N ALA A 27 -5.05 44.60 18.61
CA ALA A 27 -5.06 44.00 17.26
C ALA A 27 -3.71 43.34 16.87
N ALA A 28 -2.85 43.06 17.84
CA ALA A 28 -1.52 42.53 17.54
C ALA A 28 -1.20 41.26 18.36
N ASP A 29 -2.14 40.26 18.38
CA ASP A 29 -1.77 38.95 18.94
C ASP A 29 -2.75 37.83 18.52
N LEU A 30 -2.97 37.65 17.23
CA LEU A 30 -3.62 36.44 16.68
C LEU A 30 -2.82 35.82 15.54
N SER A 31 -1.51 36.03 15.50
CA SER A 31 -0.62 35.20 14.68
C SER A 31 0.12 34.21 15.59
N SER A 32 -0.62 33.40 16.33
CA SER A 32 -0.09 32.18 16.92
C SER A 32 0.06 31.15 15.79
N ALA A 33 1.07 31.35 14.95
CA ALA A 33 1.56 30.26 14.11
C ALA A 33 1.97 29.14 15.05
N ALA A 34 1.33 27.99 14.95
CA ALA A 34 1.75 26.80 15.68
C ALA A 34 3.26 26.61 15.49
N PRO A 35 4.01 26.28 16.55
CA PRO A 35 5.45 26.11 16.44
C PRO A 35 5.76 25.15 15.28
N PRO A 36 6.78 25.42 14.47
CA PRO A 36 7.12 24.55 13.34
C PRO A 36 7.32 23.14 13.86
N VAL A 37 6.61 22.18 13.27
CA VAL A 37 6.75 20.76 13.62
C VAL A 37 8.19 20.36 13.37
N THR A 38 8.92 20.05 14.44
CA THR A 38 10.29 19.55 14.32
C THR A 38 10.23 18.16 13.71
N LEU A 39 10.76 18.01 12.49
CA LEU A 39 10.84 16.74 11.82
C LEU A 39 11.77 15.79 12.58
N SER A 40 11.42 14.52 12.59
CA SER A 40 12.21 13.44 13.19
C SER A 40 12.08 12.16 12.38
N GLY A 41 12.93 11.18 12.67
CA GLY A 41 12.84 9.85 12.07
C GLY A 41 13.05 9.85 10.57
N THR A 42 12.21 9.15 9.84
CA THR A 42 12.33 9.02 8.38
C THR A 42 12.13 10.35 7.67
N LEU A 43 11.20 11.21 8.12
CA LEU A 43 10.94 12.49 7.47
C LEU A 43 12.16 13.41 7.56
N GLU A 44 12.85 13.47 8.71
CA GLU A 44 14.09 14.23 8.88
C GLU A 44 15.20 13.68 7.98
N LYS A 45 15.43 12.35 8.03
CA LYS A 45 16.41 11.65 7.16
C LYS A 45 16.19 11.98 5.68
N VAL A 46 14.93 11.89 5.22
CA VAL A 46 14.57 12.11 3.81
C VAL A 46 14.72 13.58 3.43
N ARG A 47 14.30 14.51 4.30
CA ARG A 47 14.54 15.94 4.10
C ARG A 47 16.03 16.24 3.93
N ASP A 48 16.88 15.69 4.79
CA ASP A 48 18.31 16.01 4.81
C ASP A 48 19.06 15.36 3.64
N SER A 49 18.72 14.09 3.31
CA SER A 49 19.35 13.36 2.20
C SER A 49 18.79 13.70 0.81
N GLY A 50 17.54 14.19 0.72
CA GLY A 50 16.82 14.34 -0.55
C GLY A 50 16.47 13.00 -1.23
N THR A 51 16.49 11.88 -0.50
CA THR A 51 16.29 10.54 -1.06
C THR A 51 15.36 9.70 -0.19
N LEU A 52 14.36 9.05 -0.82
CA LEU A 52 13.45 8.08 -0.20
C LEU A 52 13.69 6.70 -0.79
N ALA A 53 13.94 5.70 0.04
CA ALA A 53 14.21 4.34 -0.38
C ALA A 53 12.93 3.52 -0.43
N LEU A 54 12.50 3.11 -1.63
CA LEU A 54 11.33 2.26 -1.86
C LEU A 54 11.75 0.82 -2.14
N GLY A 55 11.34 -0.10 -1.27
CA GLY A 55 11.50 -1.54 -1.49
C GLY A 55 10.45 -2.06 -2.47
N TYR A 56 10.88 -2.80 -3.49
CA TYR A 56 9.98 -3.41 -4.47
C TYR A 56 10.25 -4.90 -4.64
N ARG A 57 9.22 -5.62 -5.11
CA ARG A 57 9.29 -7.02 -5.50
C ARG A 57 9.32 -7.12 -7.03
N ASP A 58 10.02 -8.09 -7.55
CA ASP A 58 10.15 -8.28 -9.00
C ASP A 58 9.09 -9.23 -9.61
N SER A 59 8.40 -10.02 -8.78
CA SER A 59 7.45 -11.05 -9.22
C SER A 59 6.13 -11.12 -8.44
N SER A 60 5.74 -10.04 -7.73
CA SER A 60 4.47 -9.99 -6.97
C SER A 60 3.36 -9.29 -7.77
N VAL A 61 2.99 -9.84 -8.92
CA VAL A 61 1.94 -9.30 -9.81
C VAL A 61 0.55 -9.45 -9.17
N PRO A 62 -0.29 -8.42 -9.18
CA PRO A 62 -0.16 -7.10 -9.81
C PRO A 62 0.31 -6.01 -8.84
N PHE A 63 0.85 -6.34 -7.66
CA PHE A 63 1.19 -5.39 -6.59
C PHE A 63 2.51 -4.68 -6.81
N SER A 64 3.56 -5.46 -7.09
CA SER A 64 4.93 -4.98 -7.28
C SER A 64 5.68 -5.95 -8.19
N PHE A 65 6.07 -5.50 -9.37
CA PHE A 65 6.78 -6.31 -10.35
C PHE A 65 7.51 -5.43 -11.36
N LEU A 66 8.41 -6.01 -12.12
CA LEU A 66 9.16 -5.31 -13.15
C LEU A 66 8.42 -5.33 -14.49
N ASN A 67 8.37 -4.18 -15.17
CA ASN A 67 7.93 -4.11 -16.54
C ASN A 67 9.04 -4.54 -17.52
N THR A 68 8.80 -4.47 -18.82
CA THR A 68 9.77 -4.83 -19.86
C THR A 68 11.00 -3.94 -19.92
N ARG A 69 10.98 -2.79 -19.24
CA ARG A 69 12.12 -1.87 -19.10
C ARG A 69 12.85 -2.01 -17.76
N ASN A 70 12.54 -3.05 -16.98
CA ASN A 70 13.02 -3.28 -15.63
C ASN A 70 12.67 -2.14 -14.65
N GLU A 71 11.53 -1.49 -14.84
CA GLU A 71 11.02 -0.48 -13.92
C GLU A 71 9.99 -1.08 -12.97
N PRO A 72 10.03 -0.78 -11.66
CA PRO A 72 9.02 -1.23 -10.72
C PRO A 72 7.65 -0.60 -11.01
N ILE A 73 6.65 -1.45 -11.18
CA ILE A 73 5.25 -1.07 -11.42
C ILE A 73 4.32 -1.94 -10.58
N GLY A 74 3.07 -1.54 -10.44
CA GLY A 74 2.05 -2.32 -9.76
C GLY A 74 1.17 -1.50 -8.84
N TYR A 75 0.14 -2.13 -8.30
CA TYR A 75 -0.85 -1.50 -7.42
C TYR A 75 -0.20 -0.87 -6.18
N SER A 76 0.64 -1.62 -5.46
CA SER A 76 1.34 -1.12 -4.28
C SER A 76 2.38 -0.06 -4.63
N ILE A 77 3.01 -0.16 -5.80
CA ILE A 77 3.95 0.84 -6.29
C ILE A 77 3.25 2.19 -6.54
N GLU A 78 2.05 2.19 -7.14
CA GLU A 78 1.29 3.44 -7.35
C GLU A 78 0.85 4.07 -6.02
N LEU A 79 0.41 3.26 -5.04
CA LEU A 79 0.08 3.76 -3.70
C LEU A 79 1.31 4.32 -2.98
N CYS A 80 2.48 3.70 -3.13
CA CYS A 80 3.73 4.24 -2.60
C CYS A 80 4.14 5.57 -3.28
N LYS A 81 3.90 5.74 -4.57
CA LYS A 81 4.13 7.02 -5.24
C LYS A 81 3.25 8.14 -4.67
N ALA A 82 2.00 7.85 -4.32
CA ALA A 82 1.16 8.80 -3.62
C ALA A 82 1.74 9.17 -2.23
N LEU A 83 2.28 8.18 -1.50
CA LEU A 83 2.99 8.44 -0.24
C LEU A 83 4.26 9.29 -0.45
N VAL A 84 5.00 9.08 -1.56
CA VAL A 84 6.15 9.94 -1.90
C VAL A 84 5.71 11.40 -2.00
N SER A 85 4.66 11.69 -2.76
CA SER A 85 4.13 13.05 -2.91
C SER A 85 3.71 13.65 -1.55
N ALA A 86 3.00 12.90 -0.71
CA ALA A 86 2.61 13.36 0.63
C ALA A 86 3.82 13.60 1.56
N ILE A 87 4.88 12.81 1.44
CA ILE A 87 6.13 13.03 2.16
C ILE A 87 6.83 14.31 1.65
N GLU A 88 6.92 14.52 0.33
CA GLU A 88 7.47 15.74 -0.26
C GLU A 88 6.75 16.99 0.25
N ASP A 89 5.41 16.96 0.29
CA ASP A 89 4.58 18.05 0.83
C ASP A 89 4.88 18.26 2.33
N SER A 90 4.98 17.18 3.11
CA SER A 90 5.22 17.24 4.56
C SER A 90 6.59 17.82 4.93
N ILE A 91 7.61 17.62 4.08
CA ILE A 91 8.97 18.13 4.30
C ILE A 91 9.27 19.39 3.50
N ASN A 92 8.32 19.86 2.67
CA ASN A 92 8.44 20.98 1.74
C ASN A 92 9.68 20.85 0.84
N ARG A 93 9.93 19.67 0.29
CA ARG A 93 11.09 19.38 -0.55
C ARG A 93 10.83 18.17 -1.47
N SER A 94 11.16 18.29 -2.75
CA SER A 94 11.17 17.16 -3.68
C SER A 94 12.28 16.17 -3.36
N VAL A 95 12.01 14.88 -3.55
CA VAL A 95 12.94 13.80 -3.26
C VAL A 95 13.17 12.90 -4.47
N SER A 96 14.35 12.30 -4.51
CA SER A 96 14.66 11.24 -5.47
C SER A 96 14.27 9.87 -4.90
N ILE A 97 13.61 9.04 -5.68
CA ILE A 97 13.31 7.66 -5.29
C ILE A 97 14.53 6.78 -5.54
N ARG A 98 14.98 6.09 -4.52
CA ARG A 98 15.96 5.00 -4.63
C ARG A 98 15.25 3.66 -4.55
N TRP A 99 15.15 2.97 -5.67
CA TRP A 99 14.54 1.64 -5.74
C TRP A 99 15.47 0.59 -5.15
N VAL A 100 14.94 -0.25 -4.24
CA VAL A 100 15.66 -1.32 -3.56
C VAL A 100 14.93 -2.64 -3.80
N PRO A 101 15.53 -3.62 -4.51
CA PRO A 101 14.91 -4.93 -4.67
C PRO A 101 14.90 -5.68 -3.34
N VAL A 102 13.74 -6.24 -2.99
CA VAL A 102 13.57 -7.04 -1.78
C VAL A 102 12.88 -8.36 -2.09
N THR A 103 13.20 -9.40 -1.32
CA THR A 103 12.53 -10.70 -1.35
C THR A 103 11.47 -10.80 -0.26
N ALA A 104 10.63 -11.83 -0.31
CA ALA A 104 9.68 -12.10 0.76
C ALA A 104 10.38 -12.39 2.09
N ASP A 105 11.58 -12.96 2.03
CA ASP A 105 12.38 -13.34 3.19
C ASP A 105 13.09 -12.14 3.85
N ASN A 106 13.70 -11.24 3.05
CA ASN A 106 14.55 -10.16 3.60
C ASN A 106 13.84 -8.82 3.83
N ARG A 107 12.63 -8.58 3.26
CA ARG A 107 11.96 -7.27 3.24
C ARG A 107 11.76 -6.67 4.63
N ILE A 108 11.46 -7.48 5.65
CA ILE A 108 11.24 -7.00 7.02
C ILE A 108 12.57 -6.47 7.59
N ASP A 109 13.65 -7.21 7.44
CA ASP A 109 14.97 -6.81 7.92
C ASP A 109 15.49 -5.57 7.18
N GLN A 110 15.23 -5.44 5.88
CA GLN A 110 15.56 -4.25 5.10
C GLN A 110 14.88 -2.98 5.64
N VAL A 111 13.62 -3.08 6.08
CA VAL A 111 12.89 -1.96 6.72
C VAL A 111 13.41 -1.70 8.14
N VAL A 112 13.58 -2.74 8.96
CA VAL A 112 14.08 -2.61 10.34
C VAL A 112 15.45 -1.95 10.37
N ASN A 113 16.33 -2.33 9.44
CA ASN A 113 17.69 -1.81 9.34
C ASN A 113 17.79 -0.46 8.61
N GLY A 114 16.66 0.14 8.16
CA GLY A 114 16.63 1.44 7.48
C GLY A 114 17.21 1.46 6.08
N GLN A 115 17.41 0.29 5.45
CA GLN A 115 17.81 0.18 4.04
C GLN A 115 16.65 0.54 3.09
N VAL A 116 15.43 0.33 3.55
CA VAL A 116 14.16 0.63 2.90
C VAL A 116 13.32 1.48 3.85
N ASP A 117 12.75 2.57 3.34
CA ASP A 117 11.86 3.45 4.08
C ASP A 117 10.40 2.99 3.98
N LEU A 118 9.96 2.65 2.77
CA LEU A 118 8.64 2.08 2.49
C LEU A 118 8.80 0.79 1.68
N GLU A 119 8.22 -0.32 2.12
CA GLU A 119 8.17 -1.56 1.35
C GLU A 119 6.84 -1.65 0.60
N CYS A 120 6.92 -1.64 -0.73
CA CYS A 120 5.81 -1.46 -1.68
C CYS A 120 5.45 -2.79 -2.37
N GLY A 121 5.36 -3.86 -1.61
CA GLY A 121 5.09 -5.21 -2.11
C GLY A 121 3.67 -5.71 -1.81
N SER A 122 3.59 -7.03 -1.60
CA SER A 122 2.38 -7.76 -1.19
C SER A 122 2.57 -8.31 0.24
N THR A 123 2.81 -7.42 1.20
CA THR A 123 3.17 -7.84 2.56
C THR A 123 1.97 -7.90 3.46
N THR A 124 1.69 -9.10 3.99
CA THR A 124 0.64 -9.33 4.97
C THR A 124 0.93 -8.62 6.27
N ARG A 125 -0.01 -7.79 6.72
CA ARG A 125 -0.03 -7.14 8.02
C ARG A 125 -0.46 -8.14 9.10
N SER A 126 0.46 -8.98 9.59
CA SER A 126 0.21 -9.90 10.69
C SER A 126 0.57 -9.28 12.04
N LEU A 127 -0.06 -9.75 13.13
CA LEU A 127 0.26 -9.31 14.50
C LEU A 127 1.72 -9.58 14.86
N GLU A 128 2.30 -10.66 14.33
CA GLU A 128 3.71 -10.98 14.57
C GLU A 128 4.63 -9.94 13.91
N ARG A 129 4.39 -9.60 12.65
CA ARG A 129 5.17 -8.60 11.92
C ARG A 129 5.04 -7.21 12.52
N GLN A 130 3.86 -6.86 13.06
CA GLN A 130 3.62 -5.57 13.73
C GLN A 130 4.43 -5.37 15.01
N LYS A 131 5.03 -6.42 15.56
CA LYS A 131 6.00 -6.30 16.66
C LYS A 131 7.34 -5.71 16.23
N ARG A 132 7.64 -5.74 14.92
CA ARG A 132 8.94 -5.33 14.36
C ARG A 132 8.84 -4.11 13.45
N VAL A 133 7.73 -3.97 12.75
CA VAL A 133 7.50 -2.94 11.72
C VAL A 133 6.09 -2.37 11.84
N ALA A 134 5.87 -1.20 11.24
CA ALA A 134 4.56 -0.58 11.11
C ALA A 134 3.97 -0.83 9.71
N PHE A 135 2.67 -0.66 9.58
CA PHE A 135 1.93 -0.83 8.34
C PHE A 135 0.96 0.31 8.10
N SER A 136 0.73 0.62 6.86
CA SER A 136 -0.40 1.45 6.41
C SER A 136 -1.75 0.82 6.82
N PRO A 137 -2.87 1.52 6.65
CA PRO A 137 -4.17 0.87 6.51
C PRO A 137 -4.15 -0.26 5.49
N ILE A 138 -5.14 -1.17 5.57
CA ILE A 138 -5.23 -2.32 4.66
C ILE A 138 -5.55 -1.84 3.25
N ILE A 139 -4.72 -2.22 2.29
CA ILE A 139 -4.85 -1.86 0.86
C ILE A 139 -5.43 -2.99 0.01
N TYR A 140 -5.34 -4.23 0.48
CA TYR A 140 -5.84 -5.42 -0.20
C TYR A 140 -6.12 -6.53 0.82
N VAL A 141 -7.01 -7.45 0.45
CA VAL A 141 -7.26 -8.67 1.23
C VAL A 141 -7.20 -9.86 0.29
N SER A 142 -6.31 -10.79 0.58
CA SER A 142 -6.18 -12.07 -0.09
C SER A 142 -6.32 -13.23 0.90
N GLY A 143 -6.04 -14.41 0.43
CA GLY A 143 -5.87 -15.62 1.22
C GLY A 143 -5.06 -16.64 0.45
N THR A 144 -4.39 -17.53 1.17
CA THR A 144 -3.62 -18.61 0.55
C THR A 144 -4.54 -19.55 -0.22
N LYS A 145 -4.21 -19.79 -1.50
CA LYS A 145 -4.79 -20.84 -2.34
C LYS A 145 -3.69 -21.65 -3.01
N VAL A 146 -4.09 -22.59 -3.81
CA VAL A 146 -3.19 -23.54 -4.44
C VAL A 146 -3.35 -23.47 -5.96
N MET A 147 -2.24 -23.32 -6.67
CA MET A 147 -2.17 -23.46 -8.13
C MET A 147 -1.66 -24.84 -8.50
N VAL A 148 -2.32 -25.46 -9.47
CA VAL A 148 -1.96 -26.78 -10.02
C VAL A 148 -2.05 -26.75 -11.55
N LYS A 149 -1.51 -27.75 -12.22
CA LYS A 149 -1.77 -27.96 -13.65
C LYS A 149 -3.26 -28.22 -13.88
N ALA A 150 -3.79 -27.72 -14.97
CA ALA A 150 -5.19 -28.01 -15.38
C ALA A 150 -5.41 -29.53 -15.48
N GLY A 151 -6.52 -30.00 -14.91
CA GLY A 151 -6.84 -31.44 -14.88
C GLY A 151 -6.15 -32.24 -13.76
N ALA A 152 -5.25 -31.65 -12.96
CA ALA A 152 -4.70 -32.32 -11.79
C ALA A 152 -5.82 -32.71 -10.80
N PRO A 153 -5.74 -33.87 -10.14
CA PRO A 153 -6.77 -34.37 -9.21
C PRO A 153 -6.64 -33.74 -7.81
N ILE A 154 -6.39 -32.43 -7.75
CA ILE A 154 -6.28 -31.65 -6.51
C ILE A 154 -7.40 -30.60 -6.54
N ARG A 155 -8.28 -30.61 -5.52
CA ARG A 155 -9.43 -29.72 -5.38
C ARG A 155 -9.49 -29.05 -4.01
N SER A 156 -8.80 -29.64 -3.03
CA SER A 156 -8.78 -29.16 -1.65
C SER A 156 -7.40 -29.37 -1.05
N PHE A 157 -7.15 -28.79 0.12
CA PHE A 157 -5.90 -29.01 0.85
C PHE A 157 -5.67 -30.49 1.24
N ARG A 158 -6.74 -31.29 1.38
CA ARG A 158 -6.63 -32.72 1.73
C ARG A 158 -5.98 -33.52 0.60
N ASP A 159 -6.17 -33.08 -0.64
CA ASP A 159 -5.59 -33.74 -1.82
C ASP A 159 -4.09 -33.45 -1.96
N LEU A 160 -3.53 -32.56 -1.11
CA LEU A 160 -2.10 -32.31 -1.00
C LEU A 160 -1.34 -33.38 -0.19
N ALA A 161 -2.07 -34.35 0.41
CA ALA A 161 -1.44 -35.42 1.17
C ALA A 161 -0.40 -36.18 0.32
N GLY A 162 0.84 -36.26 0.82
CA GLY A 162 1.99 -36.87 0.14
C GLY A 162 2.51 -36.13 -1.11
N LYS A 163 1.96 -34.97 -1.46
CA LYS A 163 2.31 -34.20 -2.66
C LYS A 163 3.53 -33.30 -2.43
N LYS A 164 4.24 -32.99 -3.52
CA LYS A 164 5.26 -31.94 -3.53
C LYS A 164 4.59 -30.58 -3.72
N VAL A 165 4.71 -29.72 -2.73
CA VAL A 165 4.08 -28.39 -2.75
C VAL A 165 5.13 -27.30 -2.61
N ALA A 166 5.26 -26.44 -3.62
CA ALA A 166 6.12 -25.27 -3.53
C ALA A 166 5.47 -24.20 -2.62
N VAL A 167 6.30 -23.53 -1.82
CA VAL A 167 5.97 -22.35 -1.01
C VAL A 167 7.12 -21.36 -1.07
N THR A 168 6.82 -20.06 -0.99
CA THR A 168 7.87 -19.03 -1.01
C THR A 168 8.39 -18.76 0.40
N ALA A 169 9.71 -18.76 0.56
CA ALA A 169 10.40 -18.51 1.83
C ALA A 169 9.96 -17.21 2.51
N GLY A 170 9.83 -17.20 3.84
CA GLY A 170 9.51 -16.01 4.63
C GLY A 170 8.09 -15.48 4.48
N THR A 171 7.19 -16.26 3.84
CA THR A 171 5.79 -15.89 3.67
C THR A 171 4.90 -16.46 4.78
N THR A 172 3.75 -15.82 4.99
CA THR A 172 2.66 -16.35 5.84
C THR A 172 2.05 -17.60 5.22
N ASN A 173 2.11 -17.75 3.89
CA ASN A 173 1.64 -18.92 3.18
C ASN A 173 2.50 -20.17 3.50
N GLU A 174 3.82 -20.02 3.53
CA GLU A 174 4.73 -21.10 3.97
C GLU A 174 4.35 -21.59 5.38
N LYS A 175 4.18 -20.65 6.31
CA LYS A 175 3.75 -20.98 7.67
C LYS A 175 2.38 -21.67 7.68
N ALA A 176 1.41 -21.15 6.95
CA ALA A 176 0.06 -21.73 6.87
C ALA A 176 0.09 -23.17 6.36
N LEU A 177 0.90 -23.46 5.33
CA LEU A 177 1.04 -24.83 4.80
C LEU A 177 1.73 -25.78 5.80
N ARG A 178 2.76 -25.32 6.52
CA ARG A 178 3.42 -26.11 7.58
C ARG A 178 2.46 -26.42 8.73
N ASP A 179 1.71 -25.42 9.19
CA ASP A 179 0.72 -25.59 10.26
C ASP A 179 -0.40 -26.55 9.83
N LEU A 180 -0.83 -26.48 8.57
CA LEU A 180 -1.86 -27.36 8.00
C LEU A 180 -1.36 -28.82 7.88
N ASP A 181 -0.12 -29.00 7.38
CA ASP A 181 0.53 -30.30 7.27
C ASP A 181 0.61 -30.99 8.64
N GLN A 182 1.10 -30.28 9.63
CA GLN A 182 1.21 -30.77 11.00
C GLN A 182 -0.17 -31.09 11.60
N LYS A 183 -1.16 -30.18 11.46
CA LYS A 183 -2.48 -30.31 12.06
C LYS A 183 -3.26 -31.52 11.52
N PHE A 184 -3.12 -31.80 10.22
CA PHE A 184 -3.90 -32.85 9.54
C PHE A 184 -3.05 -34.06 9.15
N ASN A 185 -1.75 -34.09 9.50
CA ASN A 185 -0.82 -35.15 9.19
C ASN A 185 -0.83 -35.54 7.70
N LEU A 186 -0.72 -34.53 6.82
CA LEU A 186 -0.84 -34.72 5.38
C LEU A 186 0.43 -35.34 4.75
N GLY A 187 1.60 -35.19 5.40
CA GLY A 187 2.86 -35.68 4.87
C GLY A 187 3.29 -34.98 3.58
N MET A 188 2.97 -33.69 3.44
CA MET A 188 3.39 -32.88 2.28
C MET A 188 4.91 -32.76 2.20
N GLN A 189 5.45 -32.82 0.99
CA GLN A 189 6.85 -32.50 0.72
C GLN A 189 6.96 -31.03 0.32
N LEU A 190 7.19 -30.13 1.31
CA LEU A 190 7.30 -28.70 1.04
C LEU A 190 8.63 -28.39 0.36
N VAL A 191 8.55 -27.79 -0.83
CA VAL A 191 9.68 -27.27 -1.61
C VAL A 191 9.72 -25.77 -1.44
N VAL A 192 10.67 -25.28 -0.65
CA VAL A 192 10.80 -23.83 -0.38
C VAL A 192 11.56 -23.18 -1.54
N VAL A 193 10.93 -22.19 -2.18
CA VAL A 193 11.49 -21.38 -3.26
C VAL A 193 11.77 -19.96 -2.77
N ARG A 194 12.63 -19.21 -3.46
CA ARG A 194 13.00 -17.84 -3.06
C ARG A 194 11.97 -16.82 -3.49
N GLU A 195 11.42 -16.98 -4.71
CA GLU A 195 10.49 -16.04 -5.32
C GLU A 195 9.25 -16.74 -5.90
N HIS A 196 8.16 -16.00 -6.01
CA HIS A 196 6.88 -16.54 -6.51
C HIS A 196 6.99 -17.10 -7.93
N LYS A 197 7.83 -16.49 -8.79
CA LYS A 197 8.07 -16.97 -10.14
C LYS A 197 8.70 -18.37 -10.15
N GLU A 198 9.61 -18.66 -9.22
CA GLU A 198 10.22 -19.98 -9.11
C GLU A 198 9.17 -21.04 -8.75
N GLY A 199 8.24 -20.74 -7.83
CA GLY A 199 7.13 -21.64 -7.49
C GLY A 199 6.20 -21.91 -8.66
N PHE A 200 5.89 -20.87 -9.46
CA PHE A 200 5.12 -21.02 -10.69
C PHE A 200 5.84 -21.95 -11.70
N GLU A 201 7.12 -21.71 -11.96
CA GLU A 201 7.91 -22.53 -12.90
C GLU A 201 8.10 -23.97 -12.40
N ALA A 202 8.19 -24.20 -11.11
CA ALA A 202 8.25 -25.54 -10.55
C ALA A 202 6.98 -26.37 -10.85
N VAL A 203 5.79 -25.75 -10.80
CA VAL A 203 4.54 -26.39 -11.25
C VAL A 203 4.55 -26.59 -12.76
N ALA A 204 4.93 -25.56 -13.51
CA ALA A 204 4.92 -25.58 -14.97
C ALA A 204 5.81 -26.71 -15.53
N SER A 205 7.00 -26.88 -14.98
CA SER A 205 7.94 -27.96 -15.35
C SER A 205 7.53 -29.34 -14.82
N GLY A 206 6.60 -29.41 -13.85
CA GLY A 206 6.22 -30.68 -13.19
C GLY A 206 7.21 -31.11 -12.09
N GLN A 207 8.08 -30.22 -11.65
CA GLN A 207 8.98 -30.47 -10.53
C GLN A 207 8.24 -30.61 -9.20
N VAL A 208 7.11 -29.90 -9.06
CA VAL A 208 6.16 -30.00 -7.95
C VAL A 208 4.74 -30.21 -8.46
N ASP A 209 3.86 -30.77 -7.60
CA ASP A 209 2.46 -31.01 -7.92
C ASP A 209 1.60 -29.72 -7.81
N ALA A 210 2.01 -28.83 -6.90
CA ALA A 210 1.27 -27.61 -6.57
C ALA A 210 2.18 -26.49 -6.11
N PHE A 211 1.69 -25.23 -6.22
CA PHE A 211 2.30 -24.04 -5.63
C PHE A 211 1.26 -23.31 -4.78
N ALA A 212 1.57 -23.07 -3.50
CA ALA A 212 0.69 -22.36 -2.57
C ALA A 212 1.23 -20.97 -2.27
N THR A 213 0.40 -19.96 -2.58
CA THR A 213 0.61 -18.56 -2.23
C THR A 213 -0.74 -17.84 -2.29
N ASP A 214 -0.75 -16.52 -2.17
CA ASP A 214 -1.98 -15.73 -2.20
C ASP A 214 -2.68 -15.79 -3.55
N GLU A 215 -4.01 -15.95 -3.52
CA GLU A 215 -4.84 -16.10 -4.72
C GLU A 215 -4.52 -15.05 -5.79
N ALA A 216 -4.44 -13.77 -5.40
CA ALA A 216 -4.16 -12.69 -6.35
C ALA A 216 -2.79 -12.81 -7.03
N LEU A 217 -1.78 -13.31 -6.30
CA LEU A 217 -0.43 -13.57 -6.83
C LEU A 217 -0.45 -14.75 -7.80
N LEU A 218 -1.21 -15.81 -7.50
CA LEU A 218 -1.37 -16.95 -8.42
C LEU A 218 -1.98 -16.51 -9.75
N TYR A 219 -3.07 -15.76 -9.71
CA TYR A 219 -3.67 -15.22 -10.94
C TYR A 219 -2.75 -14.23 -11.65
N GLY A 220 -1.98 -13.44 -10.91
CA GLY A 220 -0.99 -12.53 -11.45
C GLY A 220 0.09 -13.25 -12.25
N LEU A 221 0.66 -14.32 -11.71
CA LEU A 221 1.67 -15.15 -12.37
C LEU A 221 1.11 -15.85 -13.62
N ILE A 222 -0.10 -16.43 -13.52
CA ILE A 222 -0.78 -17.03 -14.67
C ILE A 222 -1.02 -15.98 -15.77
N ALA A 223 -1.43 -14.76 -15.41
CA ALA A 223 -1.67 -13.68 -16.36
C ALA A 223 -0.40 -13.13 -17.02
N GLN A 224 0.75 -13.20 -16.35
CA GLN A 224 2.03 -12.83 -16.96
C GLN A 224 2.47 -13.83 -18.03
N ASP A 225 2.06 -15.08 -17.93
CA ASP A 225 2.43 -16.13 -18.88
C ASP A 225 1.30 -16.39 -19.87
N ALA A 226 1.13 -15.46 -20.81
CA ALA A 226 0.09 -15.54 -21.82
C ALA A 226 0.15 -16.82 -22.69
N GLY A 227 1.35 -17.38 -22.89
CA GLY A 227 1.55 -18.60 -23.70
C GLY A 227 1.05 -19.87 -23.03
N ARG A 228 0.92 -19.90 -21.70
CA ARG A 228 0.48 -21.06 -20.92
C ARG A 228 -0.83 -20.82 -20.13
N HIS A 229 -1.56 -19.76 -20.44
CA HIS A 229 -2.70 -19.26 -19.67
C HIS A 229 -3.76 -20.33 -19.34
N GLY A 230 -4.06 -21.27 -20.21
CA GLY A 230 -5.05 -22.33 -19.98
C GLY A 230 -4.50 -23.59 -19.32
N GLN A 231 -3.20 -23.64 -18.98
CA GLN A 231 -2.55 -24.84 -18.46
C GLN A 231 -2.59 -24.95 -16.93
N PHE A 232 -3.08 -23.92 -16.23
CA PHE A 232 -3.12 -23.87 -14.78
C PHE A 232 -4.51 -23.55 -14.26
N GLN A 233 -4.80 -23.97 -13.04
CA GLN A 233 -6.01 -23.62 -12.29
C GLN A 233 -5.64 -23.32 -10.84
N VAL A 234 -6.36 -22.36 -10.24
CA VAL A 234 -6.30 -22.04 -8.82
C VAL A 234 -7.47 -22.77 -8.14
N VAL A 235 -7.18 -23.57 -7.12
CA VAL A 235 -8.14 -24.49 -6.51
C VAL A 235 -8.18 -24.35 -4.99
N GLY A 236 -9.25 -24.89 -4.39
CA GLY A 236 -9.46 -25.01 -2.96
C GLY A 236 -10.05 -23.74 -2.33
N ASP A 237 -10.36 -23.87 -1.05
CA ASP A 237 -10.76 -22.75 -0.19
C ASP A 237 -9.55 -21.95 0.27
N TYR A 238 -9.80 -20.79 0.87
CA TYR A 238 -8.75 -20.01 1.51
C TYR A 238 -8.19 -20.75 2.72
N LEU A 239 -6.87 -20.91 2.73
CA LEU A 239 -6.13 -21.59 3.82
C LEU A 239 -5.63 -20.59 4.88
N SER A 240 -5.67 -19.28 4.57
CA SER A 240 -5.31 -18.20 5.48
C SER A 240 -6.03 -16.91 5.10
N TYR A 241 -5.92 -15.90 5.97
CA TYR A 241 -6.39 -14.52 5.75
C TYR A 241 -5.18 -13.60 5.64
N GLU A 242 -5.04 -12.92 4.51
CA GLU A 242 -3.85 -12.18 4.14
C GLU A 242 -4.19 -10.69 3.84
N PRO A 243 -4.32 -9.85 4.88
CA PRO A 243 -4.51 -8.40 4.70
C PRO A 243 -3.17 -7.73 4.40
N TYR A 244 -3.05 -7.03 3.26
CA TYR A 244 -1.83 -6.35 2.87
C TYR A 244 -1.81 -4.89 3.31
N GLY A 245 -0.62 -4.40 3.62
CA GLY A 245 -0.33 -2.99 3.86
C GLY A 245 1.08 -2.63 3.36
N ILE A 246 1.29 -1.35 3.10
CA ILE A 246 2.63 -0.80 2.88
C ILE A 246 3.36 -0.82 4.22
N MET A 247 4.55 -1.42 4.24
CA MET A 247 5.32 -1.61 5.45
C MET A 247 6.39 -0.53 5.58
N PHE A 248 6.58 -0.03 6.80
CA PHE A 248 7.59 0.97 7.13
C PHE A 248 8.12 0.78 8.55
N ARG A 249 9.11 1.56 8.95
CA ARG A 249 9.76 1.43 10.25
C ARG A 249 8.78 1.69 11.40
N SER A 250 8.80 0.84 12.43
CA SER A 250 8.07 1.08 13.69
C SER A 250 8.73 2.18 14.50
N GLY A 251 7.94 2.84 15.39
CA GLY A 251 8.45 3.91 16.26
C GLY A 251 8.71 5.23 15.54
N ASP A 252 8.11 5.46 14.38
CA ASP A 252 8.18 6.70 13.61
C ASP A 252 6.79 7.36 13.53
N PRO A 253 6.38 8.12 14.56
CA PRO A 253 5.02 8.63 14.65
C PRO A 253 4.68 9.67 13.58
N LEU A 254 5.67 10.48 13.12
CA LEU A 254 5.44 11.47 12.07
C LEU A 254 5.20 10.79 10.72
N LEU A 255 6.02 9.81 10.35
CA LEU A 255 5.78 9.04 9.13
C LEU A 255 4.46 8.27 9.22
N ALA A 256 4.16 7.66 10.38
CA ALA A 256 2.90 6.94 10.58
C ALA A 256 1.67 7.85 10.38
N GLN A 257 1.74 9.10 10.83
CA GLN A 257 0.68 10.08 10.64
C GLN A 257 0.53 10.45 9.14
N VAL A 258 1.64 10.72 8.44
CA VAL A 258 1.62 11.01 6.98
C VAL A 258 1.00 9.83 6.24
N VAL A 259 1.47 8.61 6.51
CA VAL A 259 0.94 7.40 5.88
C VAL A 259 -0.56 7.25 6.13
N LYS A 260 -1.00 7.40 7.39
CA LYS A 260 -2.42 7.28 7.76
C LYS A 260 -3.27 8.30 7.01
N THR A 261 -2.93 9.59 7.12
CA THR A 261 -3.69 10.69 6.49
C THR A 261 -3.76 10.53 4.98
N THR A 262 -2.64 10.20 4.31
CA THR A 262 -2.61 9.96 2.86
C THR A 262 -3.58 8.86 2.46
N PHE A 263 -3.62 7.73 3.15
CA PHE A 263 -4.55 6.65 2.81
C PHE A 263 -6.01 7.01 3.07
N GLU A 264 -6.30 7.78 4.11
CA GLU A 264 -7.65 8.30 4.39
C GLU A 264 -8.11 9.23 3.26
N GLU A 265 -7.26 10.13 2.77
CA GLU A 265 -7.52 11.01 1.64
C GLU A 265 -7.69 10.21 0.34
N LEU A 266 -6.79 9.28 0.01
CA LEU A 266 -6.89 8.43 -1.18
C LEU A 266 -8.19 7.60 -1.18
N ALA A 267 -8.66 7.16 -0.01
CA ALA A 267 -9.91 6.44 0.12
C ALA A 267 -11.12 7.38 -0.06
N ALA A 268 -11.11 8.56 0.57
CA ALA A 268 -12.17 9.55 0.47
C ALA A 268 -12.35 10.06 -0.99
N ASP A 269 -11.25 10.23 -1.72
CA ASP A 269 -11.23 10.68 -3.11
C ASP A 269 -11.50 9.55 -4.12
N GLY A 270 -11.65 8.31 -3.66
CA GLY A 270 -11.87 7.13 -4.51
C GLY A 270 -10.64 6.73 -5.35
N GLU A 271 -9.43 7.20 -4.98
CA GLU A 271 -8.21 6.86 -5.71
C GLU A 271 -7.83 5.40 -5.53
N ILE A 272 -8.02 4.84 -4.34
CA ILE A 272 -7.75 3.41 -4.09
C ILE A 272 -8.60 2.54 -5.03
N GLU A 273 -9.89 2.85 -5.22
CA GLU A 273 -10.76 2.13 -6.14
C GLU A 273 -10.35 2.33 -7.62
N ARG A 274 -9.88 3.53 -7.99
CA ARG A 274 -9.36 3.79 -9.34
C ARG A 274 -8.12 2.95 -9.63
N GLN A 275 -7.17 2.90 -8.70
CA GLN A 275 -5.98 2.07 -8.81
C GLN A 275 -6.34 0.58 -8.80
N TYR A 276 -7.29 0.16 -7.95
CA TYR A 276 -7.80 -1.20 -7.96
C TYR A 276 -8.34 -1.60 -9.35
N LYS A 277 -9.23 -0.78 -9.93
CA LYS A 277 -9.79 -1.03 -11.27
C LYS A 277 -8.69 -1.14 -12.33
N ARG A 278 -7.67 -0.28 -12.24
CA ARG A 278 -6.54 -0.28 -13.16
C ARG A 278 -5.78 -1.61 -13.14
N TRP A 279 -5.44 -2.11 -11.95
CA TRP A 279 -4.53 -3.24 -11.79
C TRP A 279 -5.23 -4.61 -11.74
N PHE A 280 -6.48 -4.67 -11.35
CA PHE A 280 -7.20 -5.94 -11.18
C PHE A 280 -8.29 -6.21 -12.22
N LEU A 281 -8.84 -5.16 -12.85
CA LEU A 281 -9.96 -5.30 -13.79
C LEU A 281 -9.60 -4.91 -15.24
N ARG A 282 -8.55 -4.15 -15.45
CA ARG A 282 -8.09 -3.77 -16.79
C ARG A 282 -6.91 -4.63 -17.23
N LYS A 283 -6.54 -4.51 -18.52
CA LYS A 283 -5.35 -5.17 -19.04
C LYS A 283 -4.10 -4.66 -18.35
N LEU A 284 -3.29 -5.59 -17.86
CA LEU A 284 -1.94 -5.32 -17.39
C LEU A 284 -1.03 -4.87 -18.56
N PRO A 285 0.13 -4.26 -18.28
CA PRO A 285 1.11 -3.96 -19.32
C PRO A 285 1.55 -5.19 -20.14
N THR A 286 1.37 -6.40 -19.62
CA THR A 286 1.59 -7.68 -20.29
C THR A 286 0.50 -8.04 -21.32
N GLY A 287 -0.59 -7.27 -21.39
CA GLY A 287 -1.70 -7.49 -22.31
C GLY A 287 -2.85 -8.36 -21.79
N THR A 288 -2.68 -9.03 -20.66
CA THR A 288 -3.70 -9.90 -20.04
C THR A 288 -4.44 -9.17 -18.92
N SER A 289 -5.62 -9.66 -18.54
CA SER A 289 -6.44 -9.13 -17.44
C SER A 289 -6.59 -10.19 -16.36
N LEU A 290 -6.55 -9.78 -15.10
CA LEU A 290 -6.80 -10.67 -13.95
C LEU A 290 -8.29 -10.95 -13.76
N ASN A 291 -9.14 -9.96 -14.07
CA ASN A 291 -10.59 -10.02 -13.85
C ASN A 291 -10.96 -10.38 -12.39
N LEU A 292 -10.22 -9.84 -11.43
CA LEU A 292 -10.46 -10.04 -9.99
C LEU A 292 -11.29 -8.87 -9.45
N PRO A 293 -12.60 -9.02 -9.23
CA PRO A 293 -13.42 -7.97 -8.65
C PRO A 293 -13.06 -7.74 -7.18
N MET A 294 -13.20 -6.49 -6.73
CA MET A 294 -12.97 -6.14 -5.33
C MET A 294 -13.99 -6.88 -4.44
N SER A 295 -13.50 -7.58 -3.43
CA SER A 295 -14.36 -8.24 -2.45
C SER A 295 -15.19 -7.23 -1.66
N THR A 296 -16.37 -7.63 -1.20
CA THR A 296 -17.23 -6.81 -0.33
C THR A 296 -16.47 -6.40 0.95
N HIS A 297 -15.68 -7.32 1.49
CA HIS A 297 -14.88 -7.05 2.69
C HIS A 297 -13.86 -5.92 2.46
N LEU A 298 -13.06 -5.97 1.39
CA LEU A 298 -12.12 -4.91 1.05
C LEU A 298 -12.83 -3.57 0.77
N ARG A 299 -13.98 -3.60 0.10
CA ARG A 299 -14.78 -2.40 -0.17
C ARG A 299 -15.21 -1.71 1.12
N ILE A 300 -15.70 -2.47 2.11
CA ILE A 300 -16.09 -1.94 3.42
C ILE A 300 -14.88 -1.31 4.12
N ILE A 301 -13.72 -1.96 4.10
CA ILE A 301 -12.49 -1.43 4.70
C ILE A 301 -12.14 -0.07 4.09
N ILE A 302 -12.14 0.04 2.75
CA ILE A 302 -11.80 1.28 2.04
C ILE A 302 -12.84 2.37 2.33
N GLN A 303 -14.13 2.06 2.30
CA GLN A 303 -15.19 3.01 2.61
C GLN A 303 -15.10 3.52 4.05
N THR A 304 -14.83 2.64 5.01
CA THR A 304 -14.65 3.02 6.42
C THR A 304 -13.41 3.90 6.61
N MET A 305 -12.33 3.62 5.87
CA MET A 305 -11.10 4.42 5.90
C MET A 305 -11.32 5.84 5.38
N GLY A 306 -12.10 6.02 4.31
CA GLY A 306 -12.40 7.32 3.72
C GLY A 306 -13.55 8.07 4.41
N ALA A 307 -14.25 7.44 5.35
CA ALA A 307 -15.30 8.11 6.12
C ALA A 307 -14.68 9.12 7.08
N LYS A 308 -15.04 10.39 6.91
CA LYS A 308 -14.67 11.43 7.89
C LYS A 308 -15.33 11.11 9.22
N THR A 309 -14.54 10.93 10.27
CA THR A 309 -15.06 10.97 11.65
C THR A 309 -15.48 12.39 11.94
N GLU A 310 -16.80 12.60 12.13
CA GLU A 310 -17.38 13.85 12.61
C GLU A 310 -16.84 14.21 13.99
#